data_8e2057e1b994fc49118681e56204722e
#
_entry.id   8e2057e1b994fc49118681e56204722e
#
_cell.length_a   1.000
_cell.length_b   1.000
_cell.length_c   1.000
_cell.angle_alpha   90.00
_cell.angle_beta   90.00
_cell.angle_gamma   90.00
#
_symmetry.space_group_name_H-M   'P 1'
#
loop_
_entity.id
_entity.type
_entity.pdbx_description
1 polymer ?
#
loop_
_entity_poly.entity_id
_entity_poly.type
_entity_poly.pdbx_seq_one_letter_code
_entity_poly.pdbx_strand_id
1 'polypeptide(L)'
;VSSEVATRLRYVRKRYGLSQRELAKRAGVTNGAISLIEQSRVSPSVGSLKKLLECIPMSLAEFFTFDLTEGTEVVSRRGEMPNLGNESIEFYLAGASVKDRNMGIMREVYQPLADTGPEMLTHAGHEGGVVVAGQLELTVEGTTWLLDPGDSYYFESRFPHRFRNPSANEVCEVVSANSPPTF
;
A
#
# COMPACT_ATOMS: atom_id res chain seq x y z
N VAL A 1 -17.67 21.95 9.84
CA VAL A 1 -16.43 22.09 10.66
C VAL A 1 -16.44 21.10 11.84
N SER A 2 -17.51 21.06 12.68
CA SER A 2 -17.54 20.16 13.85
C SER A 2 -17.49 18.67 13.46
N SER A 3 -18.22 18.26 12.44
CA SER A 3 -18.24 16.85 11.98
C SER A 3 -16.93 16.45 11.31
N GLU A 4 -16.26 17.37 10.65
CA GLU A 4 -14.96 17.14 10.03
C GLU A 4 -13.87 16.92 11.08
N VAL A 5 -13.78 17.77 12.10
CA VAL A 5 -12.83 17.61 13.21
C VAL A 5 -13.05 16.29 13.94
N ALA A 6 -14.30 15.90 14.16
CA ALA A 6 -14.68 14.64 14.79
C ALA A 6 -14.16 13.43 13.99
N THR A 7 -14.42 13.43 12.69
CA THR A 7 -14.00 12.36 11.77
C THR A 7 -12.48 12.28 11.70
N ARG A 8 -11.79 13.42 11.53
CA ARG A 8 -10.33 13.51 11.49
C ARG A 8 -9.70 13.02 12.80
N LEU A 9 -10.19 13.46 13.96
CA LEU A 9 -9.63 13.03 15.24
C LEU A 9 -9.77 11.52 15.46
N ARG A 10 -10.98 10.99 15.16
CA ARG A 10 -11.22 9.55 15.26
C ARG A 10 -10.33 8.73 14.32
N TYR A 11 -10.13 9.22 13.09
CA TYR A 11 -9.28 8.59 12.09
C TYR A 11 -7.81 8.57 12.58
N VAL A 12 -7.26 9.74 12.92
CA VAL A 12 -5.86 9.87 13.36
C VAL A 12 -5.61 9.03 14.61
N ARG A 13 -6.48 9.12 15.61
CA ARG A 13 -6.36 8.30 16.83
C ARG A 13 -6.26 6.80 16.51
N LYS A 14 -7.15 6.29 15.65
CA LYS A 14 -7.15 4.88 15.24
C LYS A 14 -5.89 4.50 14.45
N ARG A 15 -5.44 5.36 13.54
CA ARG A 15 -4.22 5.17 12.75
C ARG A 15 -2.98 4.99 13.64
N TYR A 16 -2.93 5.72 14.77
CA TYR A 16 -1.87 5.56 15.77
C TYR A 16 -2.16 4.50 16.83
N GLY A 17 -3.14 3.62 16.61
CA GLY A 17 -3.45 2.49 17.50
C GLY A 17 -3.97 2.90 18.88
N LEU A 18 -4.41 4.15 19.09
CA LEU A 18 -4.84 4.65 20.37
C LEU A 18 -6.33 4.39 20.63
N SER A 19 -6.68 3.86 21.80
CA SER A 19 -8.05 3.91 22.31
C SER A 19 -8.42 5.34 22.71
N GLN A 20 -9.72 5.67 22.80
CA GLN A 20 -10.16 6.96 23.34
C GLN A 20 -9.61 7.20 24.76
N ARG A 21 -9.57 6.14 25.59
CA ARG A 21 -9.07 6.18 26.95
C ARG A 21 -7.55 6.48 26.97
N GLU A 22 -6.79 5.88 26.05
CA GLU A 22 -5.34 6.10 25.99
C GLU A 22 -5.02 7.52 25.51
N LEU A 23 -5.69 8.03 24.48
CA LEU A 23 -5.53 9.40 24.02
C LEU A 23 -5.90 10.39 25.13
N ALA A 24 -7.04 10.16 25.82
CA ALA A 24 -7.46 11.00 26.94
C ALA A 24 -6.43 11.04 28.05
N LYS A 25 -5.87 9.88 28.45
CA LYS A 25 -4.81 9.76 29.44
C LYS A 25 -3.56 10.56 29.06
N ARG A 26 -3.08 10.41 27.83
CA ARG A 26 -1.89 11.12 27.32
C ARG A 26 -2.12 12.63 27.28
N ALA A 27 -3.29 13.07 26.80
CA ALA A 27 -3.63 14.49 26.68
C ALA A 27 -4.08 15.15 28.02
N GLY A 28 -4.19 14.38 29.10
CA GLY A 28 -4.67 14.91 30.39
C GLY A 28 -6.09 15.43 30.34
N VAL A 29 -6.98 14.75 29.58
CA VAL A 29 -8.41 15.06 29.48
C VAL A 29 -9.25 13.84 29.86
N THR A 30 -10.57 14.01 29.96
CA THR A 30 -11.45 12.87 30.27
C THR A 30 -11.76 12.06 29.01
N ASN A 31 -11.97 10.75 29.15
CA ASN A 31 -12.42 9.89 28.06
C ASN A 31 -13.77 10.38 27.46
N GLY A 32 -14.65 10.90 28.31
CA GLY A 32 -15.92 11.49 27.86
C GLY A 32 -15.73 12.69 26.94
N ALA A 33 -14.73 13.54 27.18
CA ALA A 33 -14.40 14.66 26.31
C ALA A 33 -14.01 14.19 24.90
N ILE A 34 -13.13 13.19 24.79
CA ILE A 34 -12.75 12.59 23.50
C ILE A 34 -13.98 12.00 22.80
N SER A 35 -14.80 11.24 23.53
CA SER A 35 -16.02 10.63 22.99
C SER A 35 -17.00 11.67 22.45
N LEU A 36 -17.24 12.76 23.18
CA LEU A 36 -18.14 13.83 22.75
C LEU A 36 -17.63 14.56 21.50
N ILE A 37 -16.31 14.78 21.41
CA ILE A 37 -15.69 15.37 20.21
C ILE A 37 -15.87 14.44 19.01
N GLU A 38 -15.52 13.16 19.14
CA GLU A 38 -15.61 12.16 18.05
C GLU A 38 -17.06 11.86 17.61
N GLN A 39 -18.05 12.15 18.45
CA GLN A 39 -19.48 12.07 18.13
C GLN A 39 -20.04 13.39 17.55
N SER A 40 -19.21 14.39 17.32
CA SER A 40 -19.62 15.74 16.87
C SER A 40 -20.56 16.47 17.84
N ARG A 41 -20.64 16.04 19.10
CA ARG A 41 -21.48 16.65 20.13
C ARG A 41 -20.85 17.89 20.76
N VAL A 42 -19.53 17.97 20.72
CA VAL A 42 -18.74 19.10 21.21
C VAL A 42 -17.66 19.42 20.17
N SER A 43 -17.51 20.70 19.85
CA SER A 43 -16.40 21.17 19.02
C SER A 43 -15.25 21.59 19.93
N PRO A 44 -14.05 21.01 19.81
CA PRO A 44 -12.91 21.43 20.62
C PRO A 44 -12.44 22.83 20.19
N SER A 45 -11.97 23.61 21.14
CA SER A 45 -11.22 24.82 20.81
C SER A 45 -9.90 24.44 20.11
N VAL A 46 -9.28 25.40 19.38
CA VAL A 46 -7.98 25.19 18.75
C VAL A 46 -6.92 24.77 19.77
N GLY A 47 -6.92 25.39 20.96
CA GLY A 47 -6.02 25.03 22.04
C GLY A 47 -6.25 23.61 22.56
N SER A 48 -7.50 23.17 22.67
CA SER A 48 -7.84 21.79 23.06
C SER A 48 -7.40 20.79 22.01
N LEU A 49 -7.65 21.11 20.75
CA LEU A 49 -7.23 20.25 19.63
C LEU A 49 -5.72 20.11 19.56
N LYS A 50 -4.96 21.23 19.69
CA LYS A 50 -3.51 21.24 19.73
C LYS A 50 -2.99 20.31 20.85
N LYS A 51 -3.56 20.42 22.05
CA LYS A 51 -3.19 19.56 23.19
C LYS A 51 -3.42 18.07 22.91
N LEU A 52 -4.48 17.71 22.20
CA LEU A 52 -4.73 16.33 21.78
C LEU A 52 -3.69 15.87 20.75
N LEU A 53 -3.33 16.72 19.80
CA LEU A 53 -2.36 16.41 18.74
C LEU A 53 -0.91 16.37 19.25
N GLU A 54 -0.57 17.04 20.36
CA GLU A 54 0.75 16.92 21.00
C GLU A 54 1.03 15.48 21.49
N CYS A 55 0.00 14.67 21.66
CA CYS A 55 0.11 13.25 22.03
C CYS A 55 0.26 12.32 20.81
N ILE A 56 0.20 12.88 19.62
CA ILE A 56 0.28 12.22 18.34
C ILE A 56 1.31 12.99 17.52
N PRO A 57 2.26 12.36 16.80
CA PRO A 57 3.28 13.08 16.03
C PRO A 57 2.67 13.73 14.77
N MET A 58 1.82 14.75 14.97
CA MET A 58 1.09 15.47 13.92
C MET A 58 0.86 16.93 14.32
N SER A 59 1.17 17.85 13.42
CA SER A 59 0.87 19.27 13.59
C SER A 59 -0.60 19.58 13.29
N LEU A 60 -1.09 20.76 13.75
CA LEU A 60 -2.41 21.25 13.39
C LEU A 60 -2.58 21.42 11.87
N ALA A 61 -1.55 21.88 11.17
CA ALA A 61 -1.59 22.05 9.72
C ALA A 61 -1.79 20.68 9.04
N GLU A 62 -0.97 19.70 9.37
CA GLU A 62 -1.12 18.32 8.88
C GLU A 62 -2.51 17.76 9.21
N PHE A 63 -3.01 17.97 10.42
CA PHE A 63 -4.33 17.50 10.84
C PHE A 63 -5.47 18.02 9.94
N PHE A 64 -5.39 19.23 9.43
CA PHE A 64 -6.42 19.80 8.55
C PHE A 64 -6.17 19.53 7.06
N THR A 65 -4.93 19.25 6.67
CA THR A 65 -4.56 19.08 5.26
C THR A 65 -4.46 17.63 4.82
N PHE A 66 -4.30 16.65 5.75
CA PHE A 66 -4.25 15.25 5.34
C PHE A 66 -5.59 14.80 4.73
N ASP A 67 -5.51 13.98 3.71
CA ASP A 67 -6.69 13.42 3.07
C ASP A 67 -7.29 12.29 3.94
N LEU A 68 -8.56 12.42 4.30
CA LEU A 68 -9.29 11.40 5.06
C LEU A 68 -9.52 10.12 4.24
N THR A 69 -9.42 10.22 2.92
CA THR A 69 -9.54 9.08 2.01
C THR A 69 -8.23 8.32 1.88
N GLU A 70 -7.08 8.91 2.27
CA GLU A 70 -5.81 8.22 2.30
C GLU A 70 -5.85 7.02 3.26
N GLY A 71 -5.81 5.82 2.71
CA GLY A 71 -5.75 4.57 3.47
C GLY A 71 -7.11 3.99 3.94
N THR A 72 -8.26 4.52 3.49
CA THR A 72 -9.57 3.92 3.75
C THR A 72 -10.08 3.06 2.60
N GLU A 73 -9.47 3.17 1.43
CA GLU A 73 -9.85 2.38 0.27
C GLU A 73 -9.30 0.96 0.38
N VAL A 74 -10.15 0.06 0.87
CA VAL A 74 -9.83 -1.36 1.04
C VAL A 74 -9.86 -2.11 -0.29
N VAL A 75 -10.61 -1.59 -1.26
CA VAL A 75 -10.85 -2.22 -2.56
C VAL A 75 -10.47 -1.26 -3.67
N SER A 76 -9.52 -1.66 -4.50
CA SER A 76 -9.20 -0.96 -5.77
C SER A 76 -9.86 -1.71 -6.92
N ARG A 77 -10.68 -1.03 -7.71
CA ARG A 77 -11.30 -1.63 -8.89
C ARG A 77 -10.30 -1.70 -10.04
N ARG A 78 -10.47 -2.68 -10.94
CA ARG A 78 -9.55 -2.92 -12.08
C ARG A 78 -9.21 -1.65 -12.88
N GLY A 79 -10.18 -0.77 -13.11
CA GLY A 79 -9.99 0.47 -13.88
C GLY A 79 -9.45 1.66 -13.06
N GLU A 80 -9.28 1.49 -11.75
CA GLU A 80 -8.87 2.56 -10.81
C GLU A 80 -7.40 2.42 -10.36
N MET A 81 -6.81 1.24 -10.54
CA MET A 81 -5.41 1.00 -10.22
C MET A 81 -4.50 1.72 -11.22
N PRO A 82 -3.55 2.54 -10.76
CA PRO A 82 -2.59 3.18 -11.65
C PRO A 82 -1.67 2.14 -12.29
N ASN A 83 -1.38 2.31 -13.57
CA ASN A 83 -0.31 1.58 -14.23
C ASN A 83 1.03 2.28 -13.93
N LEU A 84 1.92 1.60 -13.22
CA LEU A 84 3.26 2.09 -12.87
C LEU A 84 4.33 1.60 -13.85
N GLY A 85 3.96 0.75 -14.80
CA GLY A 85 4.83 0.18 -15.81
C GLY A 85 4.85 0.99 -17.11
N ASN A 86 5.03 0.28 -18.21
CA ASN A 86 5.11 0.82 -19.55
C ASN A 86 4.18 0.05 -20.52
N GLU A 87 4.34 0.27 -21.83
CA GLU A 87 3.51 -0.40 -22.86
C GLU A 87 3.81 -1.90 -22.99
N SER A 88 5.00 -2.35 -22.61
CA SER A 88 5.40 -3.77 -22.72
C SER A 88 5.08 -4.55 -21.44
N ILE A 89 5.22 -3.93 -20.28
CA ILE A 89 4.90 -4.52 -18.98
C ILE A 89 4.11 -3.52 -18.17
N GLU A 90 2.86 -3.87 -17.87
CA GLU A 90 1.98 -3.05 -17.05
C GLU A 90 2.02 -3.55 -15.59
N PHE A 91 2.16 -2.63 -14.63
CA PHE A 91 2.17 -2.91 -13.20
C PHE A 91 1.00 -2.19 -12.53
N TYR A 92 -0.03 -2.91 -12.12
CA TYR A 92 -1.20 -2.37 -11.45
C TYR A 92 -1.11 -2.62 -9.94
N LEU A 93 -0.84 -1.56 -9.18
CA LEU A 93 -0.61 -1.63 -7.75
C LEU A 93 -1.91 -1.57 -6.95
N ALA A 94 -2.19 -2.60 -6.17
CA ALA A 94 -3.28 -2.59 -5.21
C ALA A 94 -2.97 -1.65 -4.04
N GLY A 95 -3.98 -0.88 -3.59
CA GLY A 95 -3.79 0.05 -2.48
C GLY A 95 -2.78 1.16 -2.78
N ALA A 96 -2.71 1.65 -4.02
CA ALA A 96 -1.79 2.73 -4.43
C ALA A 96 -1.95 4.01 -3.60
N SER A 97 -3.15 4.27 -3.09
CA SER A 97 -3.48 5.40 -2.20
C SER A 97 -2.98 5.23 -0.76
N VAL A 98 -2.58 4.02 -0.36
CA VAL A 98 -2.13 3.73 1.01
C VAL A 98 -0.67 4.14 1.16
N LYS A 99 -0.41 5.10 2.05
CA LYS A 99 0.96 5.44 2.47
C LYS A 99 1.47 4.41 3.48
N ASP A 100 2.77 4.24 3.58
CA ASP A 100 3.44 3.33 4.54
C ASP A 100 2.97 1.87 4.41
N ARG A 101 2.79 1.37 3.19
CA ARG A 101 2.52 -0.04 2.94
C ARG A 101 3.68 -0.91 3.42
N ASN A 102 3.37 -2.04 4.05
CA ASN A 102 4.37 -3.04 4.45
C ASN A 102 4.69 -4.04 3.34
N MET A 103 3.81 -4.10 2.33
CA MET A 103 3.99 -4.95 1.14
C MET A 103 3.40 -4.27 -0.09
N GLY A 104 3.96 -4.53 -1.24
CA GLY A 104 3.34 -4.28 -2.54
C GLY A 104 2.57 -5.53 -2.98
N ILE A 105 1.38 -5.36 -3.53
CA ILE A 105 0.64 -6.42 -4.24
C ILE A 105 0.33 -5.85 -5.62
N MET A 106 0.78 -6.54 -6.66
CA MET A 106 0.65 -6.08 -8.04
C MET A 106 -0.03 -7.13 -8.91
N ARG A 107 -0.81 -6.65 -9.84
CA ARG A 107 -1.21 -7.40 -11.02
C ARG A 107 -0.29 -6.94 -12.14
N GLU A 108 0.46 -7.85 -12.69
CA GLU A 108 1.44 -7.60 -13.75
C GLU A 108 0.95 -8.22 -15.06
N VAL A 109 1.09 -7.47 -16.14
CA VAL A 109 0.69 -7.91 -17.48
C VAL A 109 1.88 -7.74 -18.42
N TYR A 110 2.46 -8.86 -18.82
CA TYR A 110 3.57 -8.92 -19.76
C TYR A 110 3.03 -9.13 -21.17
N GLN A 111 3.22 -8.18 -22.05
CA GLN A 111 2.89 -8.30 -23.46
C GLN A 111 3.73 -9.41 -24.13
N PRO A 112 3.36 -9.93 -25.32
CA PRO A 112 4.16 -10.90 -26.03
C PRO A 112 5.65 -10.48 -26.14
N LEU A 113 6.57 -11.38 -25.77
CA LEU A 113 8.01 -11.17 -25.74
C LEU A 113 8.50 -10.08 -24.77
N ALA A 114 7.63 -9.55 -23.93
CA ALA A 114 8.02 -8.56 -22.92
C ALA A 114 9.02 -9.16 -21.91
N ASP A 115 9.93 -8.31 -21.46
CA ASP A 115 11.10 -8.68 -20.68
C ASP A 115 11.49 -7.53 -19.76
N THR A 116 11.82 -7.81 -18.50
CA THR A 116 12.22 -6.78 -17.54
C THR A 116 13.60 -6.16 -17.86
N GLY A 117 14.29 -6.70 -18.82
CA GLY A 117 15.48 -6.12 -19.42
C GLY A 117 16.71 -7.04 -19.42
N PRO A 118 17.78 -6.64 -20.14
CA PRO A 118 19.02 -7.40 -20.18
C PRO A 118 19.78 -7.37 -18.85
N GLU A 119 19.57 -6.33 -18.06
CA GLU A 119 20.15 -6.23 -16.71
C GLU A 119 19.24 -6.94 -15.72
N MET A 120 19.85 -7.76 -14.85
CA MET A 120 19.11 -8.45 -13.79
C MET A 120 18.65 -7.45 -12.73
N LEU A 121 17.39 -7.59 -12.32
CA LEU A 121 16.85 -6.84 -11.21
C LEU A 121 17.46 -7.30 -9.89
N THR A 122 17.68 -6.37 -8.96
CA THR A 122 18.08 -6.64 -7.58
C THR A 122 17.51 -5.57 -6.66
N HIS A 123 16.92 -5.98 -5.56
CA HIS A 123 16.46 -5.05 -4.52
C HIS A 123 16.37 -5.73 -3.15
N ALA A 124 16.17 -4.96 -2.09
CA ALA A 124 16.04 -5.52 -0.75
C ALA A 124 14.68 -6.21 -0.57
N GLY A 125 14.66 -7.22 0.29
CA GLY A 125 13.44 -7.89 0.70
C GLY A 125 13.18 -9.21 0.00
N HIS A 126 11.91 -9.56 -0.09
CA HIS A 126 11.43 -10.81 -0.67
C HIS A 126 10.36 -10.52 -1.71
N GLU A 127 10.29 -11.38 -2.70
CA GLU A 127 9.30 -11.35 -3.76
C GLU A 127 8.72 -12.74 -3.98
N GLY A 128 7.42 -12.79 -4.25
CA GLY A 128 6.72 -14.00 -4.60
C GLY A 128 5.52 -13.70 -5.46
N GLY A 129 5.05 -14.69 -6.21
CA GLY A 129 3.91 -14.51 -7.10
C GLY A 129 3.33 -15.83 -7.59
N VAL A 130 2.22 -15.69 -8.29
CA VAL A 130 1.50 -16.78 -8.95
C VAL A 130 1.21 -16.38 -10.39
N VAL A 131 1.50 -17.25 -11.33
CA VAL A 131 1.10 -17.07 -12.73
C VAL A 131 -0.40 -17.31 -12.86
N VAL A 132 -1.13 -16.35 -13.41
CA VAL A 132 -2.58 -16.40 -13.57
C VAL A 132 -2.99 -16.83 -14.98
N ALA A 133 -2.25 -16.35 -15.99
CA ALA A 133 -2.48 -16.67 -17.39
C ALA A 133 -1.19 -16.57 -18.20
N GLY A 134 -1.11 -17.28 -19.32
CA GLY A 134 0.08 -17.34 -20.16
C GLY A 134 1.22 -18.10 -19.50
N GLN A 135 2.45 -17.89 -19.95
CA GLN A 135 3.65 -18.49 -19.39
C GLN A 135 4.64 -17.42 -18.95
N LEU A 136 5.34 -17.64 -17.84
CA LEU A 136 6.37 -16.78 -17.32
C LEU A 136 7.72 -17.51 -17.30
N GLU A 137 8.72 -16.96 -17.94
CA GLU A 137 10.11 -17.37 -17.77
C GLU A 137 10.72 -16.55 -16.63
N LEU A 138 11.07 -17.20 -15.54
CA LEU A 138 11.75 -16.62 -14.38
C LEU A 138 13.18 -17.09 -14.32
N THR A 139 14.12 -16.16 -14.27
CA THR A 139 15.54 -16.44 -14.03
C THR A 139 15.95 -15.86 -12.69
N VAL A 140 16.55 -16.68 -11.80
CA VAL A 140 17.13 -16.24 -10.53
C VAL A 140 18.52 -16.87 -10.40
N GLU A 141 19.54 -16.07 -10.10
CA GLU A 141 20.95 -16.52 -9.97
C GLU A 141 21.43 -17.39 -11.15
N GLY A 142 20.97 -17.08 -12.36
CA GLY A 142 21.37 -17.79 -13.58
C GLY A 142 20.61 -19.10 -13.82
N THR A 143 19.73 -19.54 -12.93
CA THR A 143 18.84 -20.67 -13.17
C THR A 143 17.49 -20.16 -13.70
N THR A 144 16.99 -20.78 -14.75
CA THR A 144 15.76 -20.37 -15.43
C THR A 144 14.67 -21.44 -15.28
N TRP A 145 13.49 -21.01 -14.96
CA TRP A 145 12.27 -21.85 -14.88
C TRP A 145 11.22 -21.29 -15.83
N LEU A 146 10.47 -22.16 -16.47
CA LEU A 146 9.25 -21.83 -17.19
C LEU A 146 8.06 -22.20 -16.30
N LEU A 147 7.24 -21.22 -16.00
CA LEU A 147 6.08 -21.34 -15.08
C LEU A 147 4.79 -21.26 -15.88
N ASP A 148 3.91 -22.23 -15.62
CA ASP A 148 2.56 -22.31 -16.18
C ASP A 148 1.50 -21.69 -15.24
N PRO A 149 0.28 -21.40 -15.70
CA PRO A 149 -0.79 -20.90 -14.84
C PRO A 149 -1.05 -21.81 -13.63
N GLY A 150 -1.01 -21.22 -12.44
CA GLY A 150 -1.11 -21.89 -11.15
C GLY A 150 0.25 -22.15 -10.49
N ASP A 151 1.35 -22.09 -11.24
CA ASP A 151 2.68 -22.18 -10.62
C ASP A 151 3.01 -20.91 -9.83
N SER A 152 3.83 -21.08 -8.82
CA SER A 152 4.23 -19.99 -7.92
C SER A 152 5.73 -19.96 -7.72
N TYR A 153 6.22 -18.78 -7.36
CA TYR A 153 7.61 -18.56 -7.01
C TYR A 153 7.72 -17.77 -5.71
N TYR A 154 8.88 -17.89 -5.03
CA TYR A 154 9.25 -17.10 -3.89
C TYR A 154 10.75 -17.11 -3.70
N PHE A 155 11.38 -15.93 -3.58
CA PHE A 155 12.83 -15.79 -3.38
C PHE A 155 13.20 -14.49 -2.66
N GLU A 156 14.45 -14.40 -2.18
CA GLU A 156 15.01 -13.14 -1.69
C GLU A 156 15.41 -12.27 -2.89
N SER A 157 14.85 -11.08 -3.00
CA SER A 157 15.02 -10.19 -4.16
C SER A 157 16.43 -9.58 -4.29
N ARG A 158 17.30 -9.81 -3.31
CA ARG A 158 18.74 -9.51 -3.44
C ARG A 158 19.43 -10.38 -4.48
N PHE A 159 18.89 -11.55 -4.79
CA PHE A 159 19.43 -12.42 -5.86
C PHE A 159 19.09 -11.80 -7.21
N PRO A 160 20.08 -11.70 -8.14
CA PRO A 160 19.83 -11.20 -9.47
C PRO A 160 18.71 -12.00 -10.16
N HIS A 161 17.68 -11.31 -10.62
CA HIS A 161 16.50 -11.96 -11.19
C HIS A 161 15.95 -11.22 -12.41
N ARG A 162 15.18 -11.93 -13.22
CA ARG A 162 14.60 -11.45 -14.47
C ARG A 162 13.31 -12.19 -14.76
N PHE A 163 12.32 -11.46 -15.27
CA PHE A 163 11.05 -11.99 -15.73
C PHE A 163 10.88 -11.74 -17.22
N ARG A 164 10.36 -12.72 -17.93
CA ARG A 164 10.10 -12.63 -19.35
C ARG A 164 8.84 -13.38 -19.72
N ASN A 165 8.04 -12.82 -20.64
CA ASN A 165 7.02 -13.57 -21.36
C ASN A 165 7.67 -14.22 -22.59
N PRO A 166 7.84 -15.54 -22.66
CA PRO A 166 8.48 -16.21 -23.79
C PRO A 166 7.57 -16.32 -25.03
N SER A 167 6.24 -16.14 -24.88
CA SER A 167 5.28 -16.25 -25.95
C SER A 167 5.38 -15.06 -26.93
N ALA A 168 5.29 -15.34 -28.22
CA ALA A 168 5.23 -14.32 -29.25
C ALA A 168 3.78 -13.80 -29.49
N ASN A 169 2.76 -14.49 -28.96
CA ASN A 169 1.37 -14.25 -29.32
C ASN A 169 0.42 -14.08 -28.12
N GLU A 170 0.80 -14.57 -26.95
CA GLU A 170 -0.05 -14.58 -25.76
C GLU A 170 0.49 -13.67 -24.68
N VAL A 171 -0.40 -13.00 -23.99
CA VAL A 171 -0.10 -12.18 -22.82
C VAL A 171 0.14 -13.09 -21.61
N CYS A 172 1.12 -12.76 -20.77
CA CYS A 172 1.30 -13.40 -19.47
C CYS A 172 0.77 -12.48 -18.37
N GLU A 173 0.00 -13.04 -17.45
CA GLU A 173 -0.54 -12.31 -16.30
C GLU A 173 -0.05 -12.97 -15.00
N VAL A 174 0.49 -12.15 -14.09
CA VAL A 174 1.04 -12.57 -12.80
C VAL A 174 0.41 -11.73 -11.69
N VAL A 175 0.13 -12.35 -10.55
CA VAL A 175 -0.11 -11.63 -9.30
C VAL A 175 1.10 -11.82 -8.42
N SER A 176 1.79 -10.71 -8.12
CA SER A 176 3.00 -10.71 -7.30
C SER A 176 2.81 -9.94 -5.99
N ALA A 177 3.69 -10.24 -5.06
CA ALA A 177 3.82 -9.50 -3.80
C ALA A 177 5.30 -9.31 -3.46
N ASN A 178 5.66 -8.12 -2.98
CA ASN A 178 7.00 -7.83 -2.49
C ASN A 178 6.96 -7.14 -1.11
N SER A 179 7.96 -7.42 -0.28
CA SER A 179 8.10 -6.82 1.04
C SER A 179 9.59 -6.60 1.37
N PRO A 180 10.02 -5.35 1.71
CA PRO A 180 9.22 -4.11 1.65
C PRO A 180 8.78 -3.77 0.22
N PRO A 181 7.75 -2.90 0.06
CA PRO A 181 7.30 -2.48 -1.28
C PRO A 181 8.39 -1.69 -1.99
N THR A 182 8.54 -1.94 -3.29
CA THR A 182 9.55 -1.28 -4.15
C THR A 182 8.97 -0.08 -4.91
N PHE A 183 7.65 0.16 -4.82
CA PHE A 183 6.93 1.28 -5.44
C PHE A 183 6.16 2.08 -4.41
#